data_946f2fd3fe09288f551d8bc6a77a4dbc
#
_entry.id   946f2fd3fe09288f551d8bc6a77a4dbc
#
_cell.length_a   1.000
_cell.length_b   1.000
_cell.length_c   1.000
_cell.angle_alpha   90.00
_cell.angle_beta   90.00
_cell.angle_gamma   90.00
#
_symmetry.space_group_name_H-M   'P 1'
#
loop_
_entity.id
_entity.type
_entity.pdbx_description
1 polymer ?
#
loop_
_entity_poly.entity_id
_entity_poly.type
_entity_poly.pdbx_seq_one_letter_code
_entity_poly.pdbx_strand_id
1 'polypeptide(L)'
;MAVNISLTAGETTLDIVVENLGRICYGTLINDSKGILDGISFNNQPLKRWTSLSVPLNDTSKIRFESLDSTTKPPNSTVFFKGTFVFDGDAYDTFLNVSGWTKGQAFVNGFNVGRYWPTAGPQKMLYIPAHLLRSTPSSNELILFETDAAPCVGPNFTECYASLVSTPDIF
;
A
#
# COMPACT_ATOMS: atom_id res chain seq x y z
N MET A 1 -9.93 -21.73 0.88
CA MET A 1 -10.63 -20.45 1.11
C MET A 1 -11.61 -20.25 -0.03
N ALA A 2 -12.83 -19.83 0.24
CA ALA A 2 -13.82 -19.47 -0.79
C ALA A 2 -14.23 -18.02 -0.59
N VAL A 3 -14.36 -17.27 -1.68
CA VAL A 3 -14.76 -15.86 -1.68
C VAL A 3 -15.92 -15.70 -2.65
N ASN A 4 -16.98 -15.04 -2.22
CA ASN A 4 -18.07 -14.69 -3.09
C ASN A 4 -17.72 -13.40 -3.84
N ILE A 5 -17.82 -13.45 -5.17
CA ILE A 5 -17.64 -12.28 -6.04
C ILE A 5 -18.90 -12.04 -6.83
N SER A 6 -19.25 -10.77 -7.03
CA SER A 6 -20.32 -10.36 -7.93
C SER A 6 -19.71 -9.96 -9.26
N LEU A 7 -20.21 -10.55 -10.35
CA LEU A 7 -19.76 -10.23 -11.71
C LEU A 7 -20.82 -9.40 -12.43
N THR A 8 -20.38 -8.41 -13.18
CA THR A 8 -21.22 -7.68 -14.11
C THR A 8 -21.36 -8.49 -15.41
N ALA A 9 -22.52 -8.46 -16.02
CA ALA A 9 -22.72 -9.16 -17.29
C ALA A 9 -21.74 -8.65 -18.36
N GLY A 10 -20.98 -9.57 -18.96
CA GLY A 10 -19.96 -9.26 -19.96
C GLY A 10 -18.53 -9.17 -19.42
N GLU A 11 -18.29 -9.23 -18.10
CA GLU A 11 -16.95 -9.35 -17.55
C GLU A 11 -16.37 -10.74 -17.85
N THR A 12 -15.16 -10.76 -18.39
CA THR A 12 -14.46 -11.98 -18.79
C THR A 12 -13.08 -12.14 -18.16
N THR A 13 -12.63 -11.19 -17.38
CA THR A 13 -11.30 -11.16 -16.75
C THR A 13 -11.43 -11.23 -15.24
N LEU A 14 -10.61 -12.05 -14.60
CA LEU A 14 -10.43 -12.10 -13.15
C LEU A 14 -8.96 -11.82 -12.85
N ASP A 15 -8.71 -10.73 -12.14
CA ASP A 15 -7.39 -10.38 -11.64
C ASP A 15 -7.27 -10.75 -10.17
N ILE A 16 -6.15 -11.38 -9.80
CA ILE A 16 -5.85 -11.76 -8.42
C ILE A 16 -4.53 -11.11 -8.04
N VAL A 17 -4.60 -10.22 -7.06
CA VAL A 17 -3.40 -9.59 -6.49
C VAL A 17 -2.85 -10.46 -5.37
N VAL A 18 -1.56 -10.77 -5.44
CA VAL A 18 -0.85 -11.56 -4.44
C VAL A 18 0.30 -10.74 -3.88
N GLU A 19 0.24 -10.48 -2.58
CA GLU A 19 1.32 -9.79 -1.88
C GLU A 19 2.46 -10.77 -1.53
N ASN A 20 3.70 -10.36 -1.79
CA ASN A 20 4.86 -11.07 -1.29
C ASN A 20 5.14 -10.67 0.17
N LEU A 21 4.66 -11.47 1.09
CA LEU A 21 4.85 -11.27 2.54
C LEU A 21 6.23 -11.73 3.06
N GLY A 22 7.12 -12.15 2.16
CA GLY A 22 8.37 -12.77 2.53
C GLY A 22 8.18 -14.19 3.08
N ARG A 23 9.21 -14.72 3.72
CA ARG A 23 9.23 -16.09 4.27
C ARG A 23 9.81 -16.10 5.66
N ILE A 24 9.48 -17.14 6.42
CA ILE A 24 10.12 -17.41 7.70
C ILE A 24 11.60 -17.71 7.45
N CYS A 25 12.50 -17.00 8.12
CA CYS A 25 13.93 -17.12 7.92
C CYS A 25 14.63 -18.04 8.95
N TYR A 26 13.89 -18.54 9.94
CA TYR A 26 14.44 -19.35 11.03
C TYR A 26 13.41 -20.38 11.53
N GLY A 27 13.91 -21.51 12.01
CA GLY A 27 13.12 -22.56 12.63
C GLY A 27 12.64 -23.65 11.66
N THR A 28 11.76 -24.52 12.16
CA THR A 28 11.29 -25.71 11.42
C THR A 28 10.34 -25.38 10.26
N LEU A 29 9.79 -24.15 10.23
CA LEU A 29 8.85 -23.69 9.21
C LEU A 29 9.51 -22.86 8.11
N ILE A 30 10.82 -22.91 7.97
CA ILE A 30 11.58 -22.16 6.97
C ILE A 30 11.14 -22.44 5.52
N ASN A 31 10.54 -23.58 5.25
CA ASN A 31 10.04 -24.00 3.94
C ASN A 31 8.54 -23.66 3.74
N ASP A 32 7.97 -22.82 4.61
CA ASP A 32 6.57 -22.42 4.47
C ASP A 32 6.33 -21.66 3.15
N SER A 33 5.57 -22.28 2.26
CA SER A 33 5.24 -21.71 0.97
C SER A 33 4.18 -20.63 1.10
N LYS A 34 4.31 -19.55 0.32
CA LYS A 34 3.41 -18.38 0.31
C LYS A 34 2.82 -18.16 -1.07
N GLY A 35 1.75 -17.40 -1.13
CA GLY A 35 1.05 -17.07 -2.37
C GLY A 35 -0.09 -18.02 -2.68
N ILE A 36 -0.36 -18.25 -3.94
CA ILE A 36 -1.38 -19.22 -4.40
C ILE A 36 -0.74 -20.62 -4.39
N LEU A 37 -1.15 -21.45 -3.44
CA LEU A 37 -0.55 -22.76 -3.21
C LEU A 37 -1.26 -23.88 -3.98
N ASP A 38 -2.55 -23.69 -4.26
CA ASP A 38 -3.40 -24.68 -4.95
C ASP A 38 -4.06 -24.08 -6.18
N GLY A 39 -4.77 -24.91 -6.91
CA GLY A 39 -5.56 -24.47 -8.06
C GLY A 39 -6.70 -23.55 -7.66
N ILE A 40 -7.07 -22.67 -8.58
CA ILE A 40 -8.19 -21.77 -8.43
C ILE A 40 -9.35 -22.29 -9.27
N SER A 41 -10.56 -22.26 -8.72
CA SER A 41 -11.79 -22.63 -9.41
C SER A 41 -12.86 -21.55 -9.27
N PHE A 42 -13.68 -21.41 -10.29
CA PHE A 42 -14.87 -20.56 -10.27
C PHE A 42 -16.09 -21.46 -10.53
N ASN A 43 -17.09 -21.43 -9.65
CA ASN A 43 -18.26 -22.31 -9.67
C ASN A 43 -17.88 -23.80 -9.90
N ASN A 44 -16.88 -24.28 -9.14
CA ASN A 44 -16.31 -25.63 -9.22
C ASN A 44 -15.64 -25.99 -10.55
N GLN A 45 -15.42 -25.03 -11.44
CA GLN A 45 -14.66 -25.24 -12.68
C GLN A 45 -13.24 -24.70 -12.49
N PRO A 46 -12.18 -25.50 -12.74
CA PRO A 46 -10.82 -25.04 -12.56
C PRO A 46 -10.47 -23.98 -13.59
N LEU A 47 -9.95 -22.86 -13.11
CA LEU A 47 -9.42 -21.80 -13.96
C LEU A 47 -8.01 -22.17 -14.44
N LYS A 48 -7.74 -21.96 -15.72
CA LYS A 48 -6.48 -22.30 -16.40
C LYS A 48 -6.01 -21.11 -17.23
N ARG A 49 -4.78 -21.20 -17.74
CA ARG A 49 -4.16 -20.19 -18.64
C ARG A 49 -3.97 -18.84 -17.95
N TRP A 50 -3.35 -18.87 -16.78
CA TRP A 50 -2.99 -17.68 -16.04
C TRP A 50 -1.86 -16.90 -16.71
N THR A 51 -1.99 -15.58 -16.72
CA THR A 51 -0.90 -14.66 -17.01
C THR A 51 -0.45 -14.04 -15.70
N SER A 52 0.83 -14.15 -15.37
CA SER A 52 1.39 -13.51 -14.18
C SER A 52 2.06 -12.20 -14.57
N LEU A 53 1.66 -11.11 -13.90
CA LEU A 53 2.25 -9.80 -14.04
C LEU A 53 2.99 -9.46 -12.75
N SER A 54 4.27 -9.17 -12.85
CA SER A 54 5.05 -8.68 -11.72
C SER A 54 4.89 -7.18 -11.59
N VAL A 55 4.59 -6.71 -10.38
CA VAL A 55 4.59 -5.27 -10.04
C VAL A 55 5.82 -4.99 -9.20
N PRO A 56 6.96 -4.61 -9.80
CA PRO A 56 8.18 -4.34 -9.08
C PRO A 56 8.05 -3.01 -8.32
N LEU A 57 8.22 -3.08 -6.99
CA LEU A 57 8.13 -1.92 -6.10
C LEU A 57 9.50 -1.27 -5.81
N ASN A 58 10.52 -1.61 -6.57
CA ASN A 58 11.85 -0.99 -6.50
C ASN A 58 11.97 0.29 -7.37
N ASP A 59 10.98 0.57 -8.21
CA ASP A 59 10.94 1.76 -9.05
C ASP A 59 9.49 2.26 -9.17
N THR A 60 9.16 3.27 -8.38
CA THR A 60 7.82 3.90 -8.37
C THR A 60 7.65 4.94 -9.48
N SER A 61 8.71 5.31 -10.19
CA SER A 61 8.66 6.36 -11.24
C SER A 61 7.78 5.99 -12.44
N LYS A 62 7.54 4.71 -12.63
CA LYS A 62 6.72 4.16 -13.73
C LYS A 62 5.22 4.15 -13.43
N ILE A 63 4.83 4.41 -12.19
CA ILE A 63 3.42 4.43 -11.79
C ILE A 63 2.80 5.72 -12.34
N ARG A 64 1.71 5.57 -13.08
CA ARG A 64 0.92 6.70 -13.55
C ARG A 64 -0.16 7.02 -12.54
N PHE A 65 -0.25 8.29 -12.18
CA PHE A 65 -1.25 8.79 -11.23
C PHE A 65 -2.25 9.67 -11.96
N GLU A 66 -3.50 9.55 -11.60
CA GLU A 66 -4.58 10.44 -12.00
C GLU A 66 -4.94 11.34 -10.82
N SER A 67 -5.41 12.55 -11.12
CA SER A 67 -5.89 13.46 -10.07
C SER A 67 -7.15 12.88 -9.43
N LEU A 68 -7.14 12.82 -8.10
CA LEU A 68 -8.32 12.47 -7.34
C LEU A 68 -9.25 13.69 -7.31
N ASP A 69 -10.38 13.61 -7.99
CA ASP A 69 -11.41 14.62 -7.88
C ASP A 69 -12.41 14.29 -6.75
N SER A 70 -13.10 15.31 -6.26
CA SER A 70 -14.04 15.17 -5.16
C SER A 70 -15.28 14.32 -5.45
N THR A 71 -15.48 13.93 -6.70
CA THR A 71 -16.64 13.18 -7.17
C THR A 71 -16.36 11.69 -7.35
N THR A 72 -15.09 11.33 -7.55
CA THR A 72 -14.66 9.95 -7.83
C THR A 72 -14.16 9.31 -6.56
N LYS A 73 -14.98 8.45 -5.95
CA LYS A 73 -14.53 7.65 -4.81
C LYS A 73 -13.42 6.69 -5.26
N PRO A 74 -12.27 6.67 -4.56
CA PRO A 74 -11.25 5.66 -4.81
C PRO A 74 -11.84 4.26 -4.70
N PRO A 75 -11.40 3.32 -5.54
CA PRO A 75 -11.87 1.95 -5.43
C PRO A 75 -11.48 1.37 -4.07
N ASN A 76 -12.38 0.59 -3.48
CA ASN A 76 -12.07 -0.20 -2.27
C ASN A 76 -11.28 -1.45 -2.68
N SER A 77 -10.07 -1.23 -3.14
CA SER A 77 -9.18 -2.24 -3.72
C SER A 77 -7.73 -1.80 -3.59
N THR A 78 -6.82 -2.59 -4.09
CA THR A 78 -5.38 -2.26 -4.15
C THR A 78 -5.13 -1.03 -5.01
N VAL A 79 -4.62 0.06 -4.41
CA VAL A 79 -4.42 1.36 -5.07
C VAL A 79 -3.13 2.03 -4.60
N PHE A 80 -2.49 2.75 -5.51
CA PHE A 80 -1.39 3.66 -5.18
C PHE A 80 -1.93 5.08 -4.99
N PHE A 81 -1.61 5.68 -3.86
CA PHE A 81 -1.91 7.08 -3.57
C PHE A 81 -0.61 7.89 -3.55
N LYS A 82 -0.66 9.09 -4.10
CA LYS A 82 0.49 9.99 -4.16
C LYS A 82 0.13 11.33 -3.56
N GLY A 83 0.96 11.81 -2.65
CA GLY A 83 0.90 13.15 -2.10
C GLY A 83 2.26 13.83 -2.13
N THR A 84 2.26 15.15 -1.96
CA THR A 84 3.47 15.95 -1.82
C THR A 84 3.40 16.81 -0.56
N PHE A 85 4.56 17.07 0.04
CA PHE A 85 4.69 17.92 1.20
C PHE A 85 6.02 18.68 1.21
N VAL A 86 6.07 19.76 1.96
CA VAL A 86 7.27 20.58 2.15
C VAL A 86 7.50 20.75 3.64
N PHE A 87 8.75 20.66 4.09
CA PHE A 87 9.11 20.97 5.47
C PHE A 87 9.12 22.51 5.70
N ASP A 88 8.80 22.92 6.91
CA ASP A 88 9.02 24.28 7.37
C ASP A 88 10.44 24.35 7.97
N GLY A 89 11.42 24.69 7.12
CA GLY A 89 12.83 24.70 7.47
C GLY A 89 13.60 23.45 7.02
N ASP A 90 14.57 23.04 7.82
CA ASP A 90 15.40 21.88 7.54
C ASP A 90 14.65 20.57 7.81
N ALA A 91 14.92 19.56 6.97
CA ALA A 91 14.40 18.23 7.19
C ALA A 91 15.09 17.56 8.40
N TYR A 92 14.32 16.83 9.17
CA TYR A 92 14.78 16.11 10.36
C TYR A 92 14.19 14.69 10.39
N ASP A 93 14.75 13.84 11.24
CA ASP A 93 14.23 12.51 11.49
C ASP A 93 12.77 12.57 11.93
N THR A 94 11.90 11.83 11.26
CA THR A 94 10.47 11.92 11.48
C THR A 94 9.81 10.54 11.37
N PHE A 95 8.54 10.47 11.73
CA PHE A 95 7.75 9.25 11.67
C PHE A 95 6.50 9.50 10.83
N LEU A 96 6.27 8.61 9.87
CA LEU A 96 5.06 8.60 9.07
C LEU A 96 3.94 7.93 9.86
N ASN A 97 2.95 8.71 10.22
CA ASN A 97 1.72 8.24 10.83
C ASN A 97 0.69 7.95 9.73
N VAL A 98 0.30 6.69 9.63
CA VAL A 98 -0.68 6.17 8.67
C VAL A 98 -1.94 5.68 9.39
N SER A 99 -2.32 6.34 10.48
CA SER A 99 -3.58 6.03 11.18
C SER A 99 -4.76 6.16 10.23
N GLY A 100 -5.65 5.17 10.27
CA GLY A 100 -6.79 5.07 9.34
C GLY A 100 -6.49 4.28 8.06
N TRP A 101 -5.24 4.18 7.62
CA TRP A 101 -4.83 3.29 6.54
C TRP A 101 -4.79 1.84 7.05
N THR A 102 -5.02 0.88 6.15
CA THR A 102 -5.18 -0.52 6.58
C THR A 102 -3.88 -1.30 6.49
N LYS A 103 -3.35 -1.47 5.30
CA LYS A 103 -2.16 -2.28 5.07
C LYS A 103 -1.50 -1.96 3.74
N GLY A 104 -0.19 -1.82 3.74
CA GLY A 104 0.51 -1.54 2.50
C GLY A 104 1.99 -1.24 2.65
N GLN A 105 2.52 -0.50 1.68
CA GLN A 105 3.90 -0.06 1.67
C GLN A 105 3.98 1.44 1.44
N ALA A 106 4.94 2.09 2.07
CA ALA A 106 5.18 3.52 1.93
C ALA A 106 6.51 3.80 1.24
N PHE A 107 6.50 4.80 0.37
CA PHE A 107 7.68 5.26 -0.35
C PHE A 107 7.82 6.77 -0.15
N VAL A 108 9.02 7.21 0.18
CA VAL A 108 9.35 8.62 0.31
C VAL A 108 10.48 8.94 -0.66
N ASN A 109 10.24 9.90 -1.56
CA ASN A 109 11.19 10.29 -2.60
C ASN A 109 11.74 9.10 -3.42
N GLY A 110 10.88 8.09 -3.67
CA GLY A 110 11.22 6.86 -4.38
C GLY A 110 11.87 5.77 -3.52
N PHE A 111 12.19 6.05 -2.25
CA PHE A 111 12.74 5.06 -1.34
C PHE A 111 11.64 4.32 -0.58
N ASN A 112 11.67 3.00 -0.57
CA ASN A 112 10.74 2.18 0.19
C ASN A 112 11.09 2.24 1.68
N VAL A 113 10.28 2.95 2.48
CA VAL A 113 10.48 3.10 3.92
C VAL A 113 9.90 1.94 4.73
N GLY A 114 9.17 1.04 4.09
CA GLY A 114 8.70 -0.18 4.70
C GLY A 114 7.20 -0.43 4.56
N ARG A 115 6.78 -1.54 5.16
CA ARG A 115 5.39 -1.95 5.23
C ARG A 115 4.72 -1.35 6.46
N TYR A 116 3.51 -0.85 6.28
CA TYR A 116 2.61 -0.49 7.37
C TYR A 116 1.46 -1.49 7.49
N TRP A 117 1.07 -1.78 8.71
CA TRP A 117 -0.10 -2.59 9.03
C TRP A 117 -0.58 -2.25 10.45
N PRO A 118 -1.15 -1.06 10.68
CA PRO A 118 -1.48 -0.57 12.01
C PRO A 118 -2.41 -1.49 12.80
N THR A 119 -3.34 -2.15 12.11
CA THR A 119 -4.30 -3.08 12.76
C THR A 119 -3.67 -4.38 13.25
N ALA A 120 -2.54 -4.80 12.68
CA ALA A 120 -1.79 -5.96 13.16
C ALA A 120 -0.85 -5.59 14.31
N GLY A 121 -0.42 -4.33 14.39
CA GLY A 121 0.47 -3.82 15.43
C GLY A 121 1.72 -4.68 15.69
N PRO A 122 2.46 -4.36 16.73
CA PRO A 122 2.35 -3.16 17.57
C PRO A 122 2.78 -1.87 16.88
N GLN A 123 3.58 -1.95 15.79
CA GLN A 123 4.09 -0.79 15.07
C GLN A 123 2.99 -0.10 14.26
N LYS A 124 2.75 1.17 14.55
CA LYS A 124 1.73 1.99 13.89
C LYS A 124 2.34 3.06 12.96
N MET A 125 3.62 3.35 13.12
CA MET A 125 4.33 4.40 12.40
C MET A 125 5.59 3.87 11.74
N LEU A 126 6.03 4.49 10.66
CA LEU A 126 7.28 4.18 9.98
C LEU A 126 8.29 5.31 10.19
N TYR A 127 9.48 4.95 10.65
CA TYR A 127 10.59 5.89 10.77
C TYR A 127 11.11 6.31 9.39
N ILE A 128 11.32 7.62 9.23
CA ILE A 128 11.89 8.21 8.03
C ILE A 128 13.12 9.04 8.45
N PRO A 129 14.33 8.60 8.09
CA PRO A 129 15.54 9.34 8.40
C PRO A 129 15.66 10.62 7.57
N ALA A 130 16.20 11.68 8.16
CA ALA A 130 16.32 13.00 7.55
C ALA A 130 16.98 13.00 6.16
N HIS A 131 17.97 12.13 5.92
CA HIS A 131 18.68 12.08 4.65
C HIS A 131 17.83 11.60 3.46
N LEU A 132 16.67 11.00 3.68
CA LEU A 132 15.69 10.67 2.65
C LEU A 132 14.79 11.85 2.30
N LEU A 133 14.83 12.92 3.08
CA LEU A 133 13.95 14.07 3.02
C LEU A 133 14.69 15.29 2.44
N ARG A 134 13.93 16.17 1.83
CA ARG A 134 14.40 17.44 1.29
C ARG A 134 13.89 18.57 2.16
N SER A 135 14.80 19.49 2.53
CA SER A 135 14.48 20.71 3.23
C SER A 135 13.75 21.72 2.33
N THR A 136 13.09 22.68 2.96
CA THR A 136 12.49 23.82 2.23
C THR A 136 13.53 24.51 1.33
N PRO A 137 13.17 24.99 0.14
CA PRO A 137 11.85 25.04 -0.47
C PRO A 137 11.47 23.78 -1.27
N SER A 138 12.26 22.72 -1.22
CA SER A 138 12.07 21.54 -2.06
C SER A 138 10.89 20.69 -1.58
N SER A 139 10.11 20.19 -2.52
CA SER A 139 9.01 19.29 -2.26
C SER A 139 9.49 17.84 -2.08
N ASN A 140 8.85 17.15 -1.17
CA ASN A 140 8.98 15.71 -0.98
C ASN A 140 7.75 15.01 -1.55
N GLU A 141 7.95 13.79 -2.00
CA GLU A 141 6.91 12.90 -2.50
C GLU A 141 6.65 11.77 -1.50
N LEU A 142 5.39 11.50 -1.20
CA LEU A 142 4.93 10.34 -0.47
C LEU A 142 4.06 9.51 -1.40
N ILE A 143 4.38 8.21 -1.54
CA ILE A 143 3.51 7.24 -2.20
C ILE A 143 3.12 6.19 -1.18
N LEU A 144 1.81 5.94 -1.04
CA LEU A 144 1.26 4.84 -0.26
C LEU A 144 0.65 3.82 -1.22
N PHE A 145 1.14 2.60 -1.17
CA PHE A 145 0.55 1.45 -1.84
C PHE A 145 -0.38 0.74 -0.87
N GLU A 146 -1.66 1.08 -0.90
CA GLU A 146 -2.69 0.45 -0.06
C GLU A 146 -3.19 -0.83 -0.73
N THR A 147 -3.20 -1.92 0.03
CA THR A 147 -3.58 -3.24 -0.49
C THR A 147 -4.97 -3.70 -0.07
N ASP A 148 -5.62 -2.94 0.82
CA ASP A 148 -6.93 -3.31 1.37
C ASP A 148 -7.91 -2.13 1.25
N ALA A 149 -7.99 -1.25 2.25
CA ALA A 149 -8.95 -0.15 2.26
C ALA A 149 -8.30 1.16 2.74
N ALA A 150 -8.28 2.16 1.87
CA ALA A 150 -7.82 3.49 2.23
C ALA A 150 -8.90 4.26 3.03
N PRO A 151 -8.51 5.18 3.94
CA PRO A 151 -9.44 6.00 4.71
C PRO A 151 -10.09 7.12 3.87
N CYS A 152 -10.00 7.04 2.55
CA CYS A 152 -10.49 8.04 1.62
C CYS A 152 -12.02 8.02 1.50
N VAL A 153 -12.69 8.31 2.60
CA VAL A 153 -14.15 8.34 2.73
C VAL A 153 -14.65 9.76 3.06
N GLY A 154 -15.95 9.97 2.93
CA GLY A 154 -16.56 11.26 3.23
C GLY A 154 -16.47 12.28 2.08
N PRO A 155 -17.12 13.43 2.24
CA PRO A 155 -17.10 14.49 1.25
C PRO A 155 -15.69 15.09 1.14
N ASN A 156 -15.23 15.27 -0.09
CA ASN A 156 -13.90 15.81 -0.41
C ASN A 156 -12.71 15.01 0.13
N PHE A 157 -12.89 13.72 0.45
CA PHE A 157 -11.83 12.82 0.95
C PHE A 157 -11.06 13.40 2.15
N THR A 158 -11.76 14.05 3.08
CA THR A 158 -11.15 14.74 4.22
C THR A 158 -10.35 13.82 5.15
N GLU A 159 -10.60 12.52 5.09
CA GLU A 159 -9.89 11.51 5.87
C GLU A 159 -8.71 10.85 5.10
N CYS A 160 -8.53 11.22 3.83
CA CYS A 160 -7.48 10.68 2.98
C CYS A 160 -6.16 11.43 3.22
N TYR A 161 -5.58 11.28 4.39
CA TYR A 161 -4.32 11.92 4.74
C TYR A 161 -3.38 10.98 5.49
N ALA A 162 -2.11 11.30 5.46
CA ALA A 162 -1.08 10.77 6.34
C ALA A 162 -0.31 11.96 6.93
N SER A 163 0.23 11.83 8.12
CA SER A 163 0.95 12.91 8.77
C SER A 163 2.39 12.51 9.12
N LEU A 164 3.25 13.51 9.21
CA LEU A 164 4.61 13.35 9.72
C LEU A 164 4.66 13.93 11.13
N VAL A 165 5.25 13.18 12.05
CA VAL A 165 5.38 13.56 13.45
C VAL A 165 6.81 13.41 13.93
N SER A 166 7.26 14.29 14.80
CA SER A 166 8.62 14.28 15.35
C SER A 166 8.82 13.21 16.43
N THR A 167 7.74 12.76 17.04
CA THR A 167 7.77 11.76 18.13
C THR A 167 6.83 10.62 17.79
N PRO A 168 7.30 9.35 17.85
CA PRO A 168 6.45 8.21 17.56
C PRO A 168 5.43 7.97 18.69
N ASP A 169 4.23 7.56 18.32
CA ASP A 169 3.29 6.89 19.21
C ASP A 169 3.65 5.39 19.18
N ILE A 170 4.23 4.91 20.26
CA ILE A 170 4.75 3.54 20.38
C ILE A 170 3.86 2.62 21.22
N PHE A 171 2.66 3.09 21.63
CA PHE A 171 1.71 2.29 22.42
C PHE A 171 0.27 2.39 21.91
#